data_f57dcee23e82fe0ec5da501a0a5501ba
#
_entry.id   f57dcee23e82fe0ec5da501a0a5501ba
#
_cell.length_a   1.000
_cell.length_b   1.000
_cell.length_c   1.000
_cell.angle_alpha   90.00
_cell.angle_beta   90.00
_cell.angle_gamma   90.00
#
_symmetry.space_group_name_H-M   'P 1'
#
loop_
_entity.id
_entity.type
_entity.pdbx_description
1 polymer ?
#
loop_
_entity_poly.entity_id
_entity_poly.type
_entity_poly.pdbx_seq_one_letter_code
_entity_poly.pdbx_strand_id
1 'polypeptide(L)'
;GTHYFIARKQLNDLRKFTIPSIHEVLNLWGLPADAWRYNGQDNYFEMYNGSKIFLLDCKYLPSDPQYQRFGSMQMTRGWIEEGGEFEFDSYSNLKISIGRWKNKEYNLKGKLLITANPSKNFLYKEFYQPYKAGTLERWKAFIQALPYDNKMLPKAYIENLERTLRGAEKQRLLHGLWEYDDDPTALCDYDKILAIFENDQIPTDKETYLTADIARFGSDLCVIGVWRGWELIEIHSLDISAMTEVQGLIHTL
;
A
#
# COMPACT_ATOMS: atom_id res chain seq x y z
N GLY A 1 5.11 -27.68 -3.90
CA GLY A 1 5.14 -26.38 -4.57
C GLY A 1 5.47 -25.26 -3.62
N THR A 2 5.73 -24.09 -4.18
CA THR A 2 5.98 -22.83 -3.47
C THR A 2 4.71 -22.02 -3.34
N HIS A 3 4.66 -21.10 -2.36
CA HIS A 3 3.54 -20.18 -2.16
C HIS A 3 3.96 -18.75 -2.48
N TYR A 4 3.26 -18.13 -3.40
CA TYR A 4 3.41 -16.73 -3.74
C TYR A 4 2.12 -16.00 -3.42
N PHE A 5 2.18 -14.69 -3.21
CA PHE A 5 0.99 -13.87 -3.21
C PHE A 5 1.12 -12.67 -4.16
N ILE A 6 -0.01 -12.21 -4.66
CA ILE A 6 -0.20 -10.90 -5.26
C ILE A 6 -1.24 -10.18 -4.42
N ALA A 7 -0.87 -9.04 -3.85
CA ALA A 7 -1.70 -8.26 -2.97
C ALA A 7 -2.07 -6.92 -3.60
N ARG A 8 -3.32 -6.51 -3.49
CA ARG A 8 -3.82 -5.20 -3.85
C ARG A 8 -4.79 -4.70 -2.79
N LYS A 9 -5.04 -3.39 -2.72
CA LYS A 9 -5.98 -2.83 -1.74
C LYS A 9 -7.36 -3.46 -1.84
N GLN A 10 -7.84 -3.73 -3.06
CA GLN A 10 -9.12 -4.38 -3.29
C GLN A 10 -8.98 -5.61 -4.20
N LEU A 11 -9.56 -6.73 -3.80
CA LEU A 11 -9.57 -7.97 -4.58
C LEU A 11 -10.24 -7.80 -5.94
N ASN A 12 -11.26 -6.95 -6.03
CA ASN A 12 -11.95 -6.69 -7.30
C ASN A 12 -11.04 -6.11 -8.36
N ASP A 13 -10.04 -5.31 -7.97
CA ASP A 13 -9.08 -4.75 -8.92
C ASP A 13 -8.10 -5.81 -9.42
N LEU A 14 -7.68 -6.74 -8.55
CA LEU A 14 -6.94 -7.93 -9.00
C LEU A 14 -7.74 -8.74 -10.02
N ARG A 15 -9.02 -8.94 -9.77
CA ARG A 15 -9.90 -9.70 -10.67
C ARG A 15 -10.10 -9.01 -12.03
N LYS A 16 -10.21 -7.68 -12.03
CA LYS A 16 -10.47 -6.90 -13.26
C LYS A 16 -9.21 -6.68 -14.10
N PHE A 17 -8.07 -6.48 -13.46
CA PHE A 17 -6.86 -6.00 -14.15
C PHE A 17 -5.71 -7.01 -14.11
N THR A 18 -5.42 -7.59 -12.96
CA THR A 18 -4.23 -8.43 -12.77
C THR A 18 -4.46 -9.86 -13.27
N ILE A 19 -5.62 -10.46 -12.98
CA ILE A 19 -5.94 -11.83 -13.45
C ILE A 19 -5.91 -11.93 -14.98
N PRO A 20 -6.54 -11.04 -15.76
CA PRO A 20 -6.45 -11.09 -17.21
C PRO A 20 -5.01 -11.04 -17.72
N SER A 21 -4.18 -10.17 -17.14
CA SER A 21 -2.76 -10.06 -17.49
C SER A 21 -1.97 -11.33 -17.15
N ILE A 22 -2.28 -11.99 -16.03
CA ILE A 22 -1.67 -13.29 -15.69
C ILE A 22 -2.03 -14.33 -16.73
N HIS A 23 -3.29 -14.44 -17.13
CA HIS A 23 -3.72 -15.37 -18.18
C HIS A 23 -3.00 -15.11 -19.49
N GLU A 24 -2.89 -13.85 -19.90
CA GLU A 24 -2.18 -13.46 -21.11
C GLU A 24 -0.70 -13.88 -21.05
N VAL A 25 -0.01 -13.59 -19.95
CA VAL A 25 1.41 -13.94 -19.77
C VAL A 25 1.60 -15.46 -19.79
N LEU A 26 0.74 -16.23 -19.11
CA LEU A 26 0.83 -17.69 -19.12
C LEU A 26 0.63 -18.26 -20.53
N ASN A 27 -0.28 -17.70 -21.31
CA ASN A 27 -0.50 -18.05 -22.71
C ASN A 27 0.69 -17.69 -23.59
N LEU A 28 1.25 -16.48 -23.44
CA LEU A 28 2.44 -16.01 -24.17
C LEU A 28 3.66 -16.89 -23.89
N TRP A 29 3.78 -17.44 -22.69
CA TRP A 29 4.83 -18.39 -22.35
C TRP A 29 4.59 -19.79 -22.93
N GLY A 30 3.48 -20.01 -23.63
CA GLY A 30 3.14 -21.28 -24.25
C GLY A 30 2.86 -22.38 -23.24
N LEU A 31 2.43 -22.04 -22.03
CA LEU A 31 2.06 -23.04 -21.04
C LEU A 31 0.77 -23.75 -21.48
N PRO A 32 0.73 -25.09 -21.45
CA PRO A 32 -0.46 -25.84 -21.80
C PRO A 32 -1.61 -25.53 -20.80
N ALA A 33 -2.85 -25.64 -21.27
CA ALA A 33 -4.03 -25.26 -20.50
C ALA A 33 -4.21 -26.02 -19.17
N ASP A 34 -3.65 -27.21 -19.07
CA ASP A 34 -3.64 -28.07 -17.89
C ASP A 34 -2.46 -27.81 -16.93
N ALA A 35 -1.51 -26.94 -17.31
CA ALA A 35 -0.36 -26.60 -16.48
C ALA A 35 -0.72 -25.74 -15.27
N TRP A 36 -1.88 -25.14 -15.28
CA TRP A 36 -2.37 -24.28 -14.20
C TRP A 36 -3.91 -24.22 -14.17
N ARG A 37 -4.44 -23.88 -13.01
CA ARG A 37 -5.87 -23.61 -12.83
C ARG A 37 -6.11 -22.43 -11.91
N TYR A 38 -7.16 -21.67 -12.14
CA TYR A 38 -7.62 -20.61 -11.25
C TYR A 38 -8.79 -21.09 -10.40
N ASN A 39 -8.65 -21.01 -9.07
CA ASN A 39 -9.74 -21.19 -8.12
C ASN A 39 -10.32 -19.82 -7.76
N GLY A 40 -11.48 -19.50 -8.32
CA GLY A 40 -12.16 -18.23 -8.08
C GLY A 40 -12.85 -18.12 -6.72
N GLN A 41 -13.12 -19.25 -6.05
CA GLN A 41 -13.71 -19.26 -4.71
C GLN A 41 -12.68 -18.83 -3.66
N ASP A 42 -11.49 -19.44 -3.69
CA ASP A 42 -10.42 -19.22 -2.73
C ASP A 42 -9.36 -18.23 -3.23
N ASN A 43 -9.55 -17.68 -4.43
CA ASN A 43 -8.71 -16.65 -5.05
C ASN A 43 -7.23 -17.02 -5.14
N TYR A 44 -6.91 -18.15 -5.78
CA TYR A 44 -5.53 -18.52 -6.08
C TYR A 44 -5.40 -19.21 -7.45
N PHE A 45 -4.21 -19.07 -8.03
CA PHE A 45 -3.75 -19.93 -9.13
C PHE A 45 -2.98 -21.09 -8.54
N GLU A 46 -3.19 -22.29 -9.08
CA GLU A 46 -2.42 -23.49 -8.75
C GLU A 46 -1.74 -24.00 -10.01
N MET A 47 -0.44 -24.20 -9.92
CA MET A 47 0.38 -24.72 -10.99
C MET A 47 0.48 -26.25 -10.88
N TYR A 48 0.75 -26.96 -11.99
CA TYR A 48 0.86 -28.42 -12.06
C TYR A 48 1.86 -29.02 -11.04
N ASN A 49 2.87 -28.25 -10.63
CA ASN A 49 3.86 -28.65 -9.62
C ASN A 49 3.40 -28.40 -8.17
N GLY A 50 2.15 -28.04 -7.97
CA GLY A 50 1.56 -27.72 -6.67
C GLY A 50 1.98 -26.35 -6.09
N SER A 51 2.65 -25.50 -6.89
CA SER A 51 2.89 -24.10 -6.48
C SER A 51 1.61 -23.30 -6.57
N LYS A 52 1.42 -22.33 -5.65
CA LYS A 52 0.23 -21.48 -5.61
C LYS A 52 0.58 -20.01 -5.64
N ILE A 53 -0.28 -19.23 -6.28
CA ILE A 53 -0.26 -17.76 -6.26
C ILE A 53 -1.58 -17.30 -5.65
N PHE A 54 -1.55 -16.82 -4.41
CA PHE A 54 -2.71 -16.32 -3.70
C PHE A 54 -2.97 -14.86 -4.06
N LEU A 55 -4.23 -14.51 -4.26
CA LEU A 55 -4.67 -13.14 -4.52
C LEU A 55 -5.28 -12.57 -3.24
N LEU A 56 -4.66 -11.53 -2.70
CA LEU A 56 -4.98 -11.02 -1.37
C LEU A 56 -5.69 -9.66 -1.44
N ASP A 57 -6.81 -9.58 -0.73
CA ASP A 57 -7.52 -8.33 -0.43
C ASP A 57 -6.88 -7.66 0.78
N CYS A 58 -6.34 -6.46 0.59
CA CYS A 58 -5.63 -5.72 1.62
C CYS A 58 -6.35 -4.44 2.04
N LYS A 59 -7.67 -4.38 1.82
CA LYS A 59 -8.47 -3.26 2.32
C LYS A 59 -8.44 -3.23 3.85
N TYR A 60 -8.58 -2.03 4.40
CA TYR A 60 -8.80 -1.84 5.81
C TYR A 60 -10.07 -2.55 6.28
N LEU A 61 -10.00 -3.23 7.41
CA LEU A 61 -11.14 -3.84 8.08
C LEU A 61 -11.18 -3.36 9.52
N PRO A 62 -12.27 -2.78 9.99
CA PRO A 62 -12.42 -2.35 11.39
C PRO A 62 -12.23 -3.48 12.39
N SER A 63 -12.61 -4.71 12.01
CA SER A 63 -12.39 -5.91 12.82
C SER A 63 -10.94 -6.41 12.85
N ASP A 64 -10.07 -5.86 11.98
CA ASP A 64 -8.66 -6.21 11.88
C ASP A 64 -7.83 -4.97 11.48
N PRO A 65 -7.82 -3.91 12.32
CA PRO A 65 -7.19 -2.62 11.98
C PRO A 65 -5.67 -2.71 11.81
N GLN A 66 -5.05 -3.72 12.39
CA GLN A 66 -3.61 -3.96 12.30
C GLN A 66 -3.24 -5.02 11.26
N TYR A 67 -4.17 -5.44 10.39
CA TYR A 67 -3.92 -6.44 9.34
C TYR A 67 -3.34 -7.77 9.85
N GLN A 68 -3.69 -8.19 11.07
CA GLN A 68 -3.17 -9.41 11.70
C GLN A 68 -3.54 -10.68 10.94
N ARG A 69 -4.60 -10.65 10.11
CA ARG A 69 -4.98 -11.74 9.20
C ARG A 69 -3.83 -12.21 8.29
N PHE A 70 -2.85 -11.36 8.01
CA PHE A 70 -1.67 -11.72 7.21
C PHE A 70 -0.52 -12.29 8.05
N GLY A 71 -0.48 -12.06 9.35
CA GLY A 71 0.62 -12.45 10.23
C GLY A 71 0.84 -13.96 10.35
N SER A 72 -0.22 -14.76 10.19
CA SER A 72 -0.16 -16.23 10.22
C SER A 72 0.19 -16.86 8.87
N MET A 73 0.19 -16.10 7.79
CA MET A 73 0.48 -16.61 6.45
C MET A 73 1.93 -17.06 6.32
N GLN A 74 2.14 -18.09 5.51
CA GLN A 74 3.47 -18.62 5.21
C GLN A 74 3.69 -18.59 3.70
N MET A 75 4.54 -17.67 3.27
CA MET A 75 4.78 -17.39 1.86
C MET A 75 6.26 -17.54 1.50
N THR A 76 6.54 -17.98 0.29
CA THR A 76 7.89 -18.03 -0.27
C THR A 76 8.35 -16.64 -0.69
N ARG A 77 7.49 -15.92 -1.45
CA ARG A 77 7.69 -14.57 -1.98
C ARG A 77 6.35 -13.88 -2.15
N GLY A 78 6.38 -12.57 -2.41
CA GLY A 78 5.18 -11.80 -2.66
C GLY A 78 5.37 -10.66 -3.63
N TRP A 79 4.25 -10.16 -4.13
CA TRP A 79 4.15 -8.95 -4.92
C TRP A 79 3.00 -8.09 -4.38
N ILE A 80 3.29 -6.84 -4.07
CA ILE A 80 2.30 -5.81 -3.78
C ILE A 80 2.15 -4.98 -5.05
N GLU A 81 0.97 -5.01 -5.64
CA GLU A 81 0.58 -4.19 -6.78
C GLU A 81 -0.07 -2.90 -6.29
N GLU A 82 0.30 -1.77 -6.90
CA GLU A 82 -0.15 -0.42 -6.49
C GLU A 82 0.12 -0.12 -5.01
N GLY A 83 1.37 -0.32 -4.59
CA GLY A 83 1.81 -0.12 -3.20
C GLY A 83 1.54 1.28 -2.64
N GLY A 84 1.30 2.27 -3.52
CA GLY A 84 0.89 3.62 -3.13
C GLY A 84 -0.47 3.68 -2.41
N GLU A 85 -1.32 2.66 -2.59
CA GLU A 85 -2.64 2.56 -1.95
C GLU A 85 -2.60 1.89 -0.57
N PHE A 86 -1.43 1.33 -0.17
CA PHE A 86 -1.30 0.53 1.04
C PHE A 86 -0.96 1.38 2.25
N GLU A 87 -1.46 0.95 3.39
CA GLU A 87 -1.04 1.43 4.70
C GLU A 87 0.22 0.69 5.16
N PHE A 88 1.02 1.34 6.01
CA PHE A 88 2.28 0.77 6.49
C PHE A 88 2.10 -0.58 7.21
N ASP A 89 1.06 -0.71 8.02
CA ASP A 89 0.78 -1.94 8.78
C ASP A 89 0.45 -3.12 7.87
N SER A 90 -0.30 -2.87 6.80
CA SER A 90 -0.60 -3.86 5.77
C SER A 90 0.69 -4.36 5.08
N TYR A 91 1.56 -3.44 4.65
CA TYR A 91 2.87 -3.76 4.10
C TYR A 91 3.74 -4.55 5.10
N SER A 92 3.80 -4.11 6.35
CA SER A 92 4.63 -4.72 7.39
C SER A 92 4.22 -6.18 7.66
N ASN A 93 2.91 -6.44 7.80
CA ASN A 93 2.40 -7.78 8.04
C ASN A 93 2.60 -8.73 6.84
N LEU A 94 2.40 -8.23 5.61
CA LEU A 94 2.71 -9.00 4.41
C LEU A 94 4.20 -9.33 4.32
N LYS A 95 5.09 -8.41 4.63
CA LYS A 95 6.54 -8.61 4.64
C LYS A 95 6.97 -9.70 5.61
N ILE A 96 6.39 -9.75 6.81
CA ILE A 96 6.68 -10.77 7.85
C ILE A 96 6.27 -12.18 7.38
N SER A 97 5.26 -12.31 6.50
CA SER A 97 4.80 -13.61 5.99
C SER A 97 5.80 -14.29 5.04
N ILE A 98 6.77 -13.55 4.49
CA ILE A 98 7.67 -14.00 3.43
C ILE A 98 8.87 -14.77 4.00
N GLY A 99 9.34 -15.75 3.23
CA GLY A 99 10.49 -16.57 3.59
C GLY A 99 10.13 -17.74 4.51
N ARG A 100 8.84 -18.00 4.75
CA ARG A 100 8.33 -19.00 5.72
C ARG A 100 7.80 -20.27 5.09
N TRP A 101 7.70 -20.35 3.75
CA TRP A 101 7.18 -21.52 3.05
C TRP A 101 8.21 -22.09 2.08
N LYS A 102 8.79 -23.26 2.43
CA LYS A 102 9.69 -24.05 1.60
C LYS A 102 10.91 -23.32 1.01
N ASN A 103 11.27 -22.17 1.56
CA ASN A 103 12.42 -21.40 1.09
C ASN A 103 13.73 -22.17 1.25
N LYS A 104 13.91 -22.89 2.38
CA LYS A 104 15.09 -23.72 2.63
C LYS A 104 15.11 -24.93 1.70
N GLU A 105 13.96 -25.59 1.53
CA GLU A 105 13.83 -26.81 0.70
C GLU A 105 14.20 -26.56 -0.76
N TYR A 106 13.80 -25.41 -1.31
CA TYR A 106 14.09 -25.04 -2.70
C TYR A 106 15.26 -24.06 -2.86
N ASN A 107 16.02 -23.79 -1.81
CA ASN A 107 17.09 -22.79 -1.80
C ASN A 107 16.67 -21.43 -2.38
N LEU A 108 15.50 -20.94 -1.98
CA LEU A 108 14.92 -19.68 -2.44
C LEU A 108 15.05 -18.61 -1.37
N LYS A 109 15.56 -17.44 -1.74
CA LYS A 109 15.51 -16.26 -0.86
C LYS A 109 14.08 -15.68 -0.85
N GLY A 110 13.61 -15.30 0.34
CA GLY A 110 12.40 -14.48 0.46
C GLY A 110 12.58 -13.16 -0.30
N LYS A 111 11.59 -12.77 -1.09
CA LYS A 111 11.58 -11.51 -1.83
C LYS A 111 10.17 -10.93 -1.84
N LEU A 112 10.09 -9.61 -1.67
CA LEU A 112 8.87 -8.83 -1.87
C LEU A 112 9.12 -7.83 -3.00
N LEU A 113 8.33 -7.92 -4.05
CA LEU A 113 8.25 -6.91 -5.10
C LEU A 113 7.14 -5.94 -4.71
N ILE A 114 7.38 -4.66 -4.90
CA ILE A 114 6.34 -3.62 -4.77
C ILE A 114 6.36 -2.81 -6.05
N THR A 115 5.24 -2.72 -6.73
CA THR A 115 5.04 -1.83 -7.87
C THR A 115 4.12 -0.69 -7.45
N ALA A 116 4.50 0.53 -7.76
CA ALA A 116 3.72 1.72 -7.43
C ALA A 116 4.09 2.89 -8.31
N ASN A 117 3.14 3.77 -8.53
CA ASN A 117 3.43 5.12 -8.95
C ASN A 117 4.01 5.91 -7.76
N PRO A 118 4.82 6.96 -8.00
CA PRO A 118 5.30 7.83 -6.93
C PRO A 118 4.15 8.27 -6.01
N SER A 119 4.30 8.04 -4.72
CA SER A 119 3.27 8.34 -3.72
C SER A 119 3.95 8.77 -2.42
N LYS A 120 3.52 9.90 -1.87
CA LYS A 120 4.03 10.46 -0.61
C LYS A 120 3.40 9.73 0.59
N ASN A 121 3.66 8.42 0.69
CA ASN A 121 3.27 7.54 1.80
C ASN A 121 4.51 6.83 2.38
N PHE A 122 4.34 5.67 3.01
CA PHE A 122 5.46 4.90 3.56
C PHE A 122 6.53 4.55 2.50
N LEU A 123 6.18 4.41 1.21
CA LEU A 123 7.15 4.12 0.15
C LEU A 123 8.17 5.26 -0.03
N TYR A 124 7.72 6.50 0.12
CA TYR A 124 8.59 7.67 0.09
C TYR A 124 9.65 7.60 1.19
N LYS A 125 9.21 7.35 2.43
CA LYS A 125 10.06 7.26 3.63
C LYS A 125 10.98 6.02 3.63
N GLU A 126 10.42 4.87 3.30
CA GLU A 126 11.12 3.58 3.41
C GLU A 126 12.05 3.27 2.26
N PHE A 127 11.80 3.86 1.07
CA PHE A 127 12.54 3.50 -0.15
C PHE A 127 13.13 4.71 -0.87
N TYR A 128 12.31 5.70 -1.23
CA TYR A 128 12.78 6.80 -2.07
C TYR A 128 13.77 7.74 -1.37
N GLN A 129 13.41 8.27 -0.20
CA GLN A 129 14.31 9.17 0.55
C GLN A 129 15.64 8.49 0.88
N PRO A 130 15.70 7.26 1.45
CA PRO A 130 16.97 6.58 1.70
C PRO A 130 17.75 6.28 0.42
N TYR A 131 17.07 5.95 -0.70
CA TYR A 131 17.71 5.77 -1.99
C TYR A 131 18.39 7.07 -2.46
N LYS A 132 17.66 8.18 -2.43
CA LYS A 132 18.18 9.51 -2.82
C LYS A 132 19.36 9.96 -1.95
N ALA A 133 19.30 9.67 -0.65
CA ALA A 133 20.36 9.97 0.31
C ALA A 133 21.55 8.99 0.25
N GLY A 134 21.47 7.92 -0.54
CA GLY A 134 22.51 6.88 -0.58
C GLY A 134 22.60 6.03 0.71
N THR A 135 21.55 6.03 1.53
CA THR A 135 21.46 5.32 2.81
C THR A 135 20.52 4.12 2.77
N LEU A 136 20.02 3.76 1.58
CA LEU A 136 19.12 2.63 1.44
C LEU A 136 19.80 1.33 1.91
N GLU A 137 19.13 0.60 2.78
CA GLU A 137 19.63 -0.66 3.34
C GLU A 137 19.92 -1.70 2.24
N ARG A 138 21.02 -2.45 2.37
CA ARG A 138 21.51 -3.39 1.33
C ARG A 138 20.53 -4.48 0.92
N TRP A 139 19.54 -4.77 1.72
CA TRP A 139 18.50 -5.76 1.41
C TRP A 139 17.29 -5.15 0.70
N LYS A 140 17.22 -3.83 0.58
CA LYS A 140 16.24 -3.09 -0.20
C LYS A 140 16.84 -2.68 -1.55
N ALA A 141 16.01 -2.58 -2.57
CA ALA A 141 16.36 -2.00 -3.86
C ALA A 141 15.24 -1.05 -4.30
N PHE A 142 15.63 0.06 -4.90
CA PHE A 142 14.72 0.99 -5.55
C PHE A 142 15.06 1.02 -7.04
N ILE A 143 14.05 0.80 -7.88
CA ILE A 143 14.19 0.81 -9.34
C ILE A 143 13.12 1.75 -9.89
N GLN A 144 13.56 2.83 -10.51
CA GLN A 144 12.65 3.71 -11.24
C GLN A 144 12.44 3.16 -12.66
N ALA A 145 11.19 3.10 -13.09
CA ALA A 145 10.81 2.76 -14.45
C ALA A 145 9.80 3.80 -14.95
N LEU A 146 10.07 4.34 -16.11
CA LEU A 146 9.24 5.37 -16.74
C LEU A 146 8.47 4.78 -17.94
N PRO A 147 7.35 5.38 -18.37
CA PRO A 147 6.66 4.97 -19.59
C PRO A 147 7.58 4.92 -20.81
N TYR A 148 8.57 5.81 -20.87
CA TYR A 148 9.58 5.87 -21.96
C TYR A 148 10.53 4.65 -21.98
N ASP A 149 10.71 3.97 -20.86
CA ASP A 149 11.57 2.78 -20.77
C ASP A 149 10.90 1.54 -21.35
N ASN A 150 9.57 1.56 -21.47
CA ASN A 150 8.81 0.44 -22.02
C ASN A 150 8.74 0.51 -23.55
N LYS A 151 9.66 -0.20 -24.20
CA LYS A 151 9.76 -0.26 -25.67
C LYS A 151 8.56 -0.91 -26.36
N MET A 152 7.68 -1.59 -25.61
CA MET A 152 6.48 -2.23 -26.15
C MET A 152 5.29 -1.26 -26.22
N LEU A 153 5.36 -0.10 -25.56
CA LEU A 153 4.30 0.90 -25.63
C LEU A 153 4.31 1.60 -27.00
N PRO A 154 3.15 1.77 -27.65
CA PRO A 154 3.02 2.56 -28.86
C PRO A 154 3.43 4.02 -28.60
N LYS A 155 4.14 4.64 -29.54
CA LYS A 155 4.49 6.07 -29.44
C LYS A 155 3.27 6.97 -29.23
N ALA A 156 2.18 6.68 -29.93
CA ALA A 156 0.92 7.40 -29.78
C ALA A 156 0.36 7.38 -28.34
N TYR A 157 0.61 6.29 -27.59
CA TYR A 157 0.23 6.22 -26.18
C TYR A 157 1.02 7.22 -25.33
N ILE A 158 2.34 7.28 -25.52
CA ILE A 158 3.21 8.24 -24.82
C ILE A 158 2.81 9.68 -25.14
N GLU A 159 2.61 9.99 -26.43
CA GLU A 159 2.15 11.32 -26.87
C GLU A 159 0.80 11.68 -26.25
N ASN A 160 -0.10 10.71 -26.12
CA ASN A 160 -1.40 10.93 -25.47
C ASN A 160 -1.23 11.26 -23.97
N LEU A 161 -0.35 10.52 -23.26
CA LEU A 161 -0.03 10.83 -21.86
C LEU A 161 0.53 12.26 -21.72
N GLU A 162 1.46 12.66 -22.60
CA GLU A 162 2.05 14.00 -22.61
C GLU A 162 1.02 15.12 -22.82
N ARG A 163 0.01 14.86 -23.65
CA ARG A 163 -1.08 15.82 -23.94
C ARG A 163 -2.13 15.87 -22.85
N THR A 164 -2.40 14.75 -22.19
CA THR A 164 -3.52 14.60 -21.24
C THR A 164 -3.12 14.98 -19.83
N LEU A 165 -1.96 14.50 -19.37
CA LEU A 165 -1.51 14.71 -18.00
C LEU A 165 -1.07 16.17 -17.76
N ARG A 166 -1.40 16.72 -16.59
CA ARG A 166 -1.06 18.08 -16.18
C ARG A 166 -0.54 18.11 -14.75
N GLY A 167 0.18 19.17 -14.39
CA GLY A 167 0.62 19.45 -13.01
C GLY A 167 1.29 18.25 -12.34
N ALA A 168 0.91 17.99 -11.11
CA ALA A 168 1.42 16.91 -10.27
C ALA A 168 1.24 15.51 -10.87
N GLU A 169 0.12 15.26 -11.57
CA GLU A 169 -0.07 13.97 -12.27
C GLU A 169 0.97 13.73 -13.34
N LYS A 170 1.29 14.75 -14.14
CA LYS A 170 2.33 14.64 -15.16
C LYS A 170 3.70 14.38 -14.55
N GLN A 171 4.04 15.11 -13.50
CA GLN A 171 5.29 14.92 -12.76
C GLN A 171 5.38 13.50 -12.22
N ARG A 172 4.32 13.01 -11.60
CA ARG A 172 4.25 11.71 -10.95
C ARG A 172 4.23 10.54 -11.95
N LEU A 173 3.28 10.54 -12.88
CA LEU A 173 2.99 9.38 -13.73
C LEU A 173 3.85 9.31 -14.99
N LEU A 174 4.25 10.46 -15.54
CA LEU A 174 5.05 10.50 -16.76
C LEU A 174 6.55 10.64 -16.49
N HIS A 175 6.91 11.48 -15.51
CA HIS A 175 8.32 11.75 -15.17
C HIS A 175 8.81 10.97 -13.95
N GLY A 176 7.93 10.26 -13.24
CA GLY A 176 8.29 9.43 -12.09
C GLY A 176 8.86 10.22 -10.93
N LEU A 177 8.50 11.50 -10.80
CA LEU A 177 8.98 12.36 -9.73
C LEU A 177 8.25 12.04 -8.43
N TRP A 178 9.00 11.83 -7.37
CA TRP A 178 8.50 11.61 -6.01
C TRP A 178 8.32 12.91 -5.23
N GLU A 179 9.05 13.94 -5.64
CA GLU A 179 8.96 15.30 -5.09
C GLU A 179 8.16 16.16 -6.08
N TYR A 180 6.95 15.75 -6.37
CA TYR A 180 6.01 16.52 -7.17
C TYR A 180 5.34 17.59 -6.31
N ASP A 181 5.03 18.74 -6.93
CA ASP A 181 4.27 19.79 -6.26
C ASP A 181 2.90 19.23 -5.88
N ASP A 182 2.58 19.36 -4.60
CA ASP A 182 1.31 18.89 -4.08
C ASP A 182 0.16 19.61 -4.76
N ASP A 183 -0.99 18.96 -4.82
CA ASP A 183 -2.23 19.51 -5.30
C ASP A 183 -2.43 20.89 -4.66
N PRO A 184 -2.68 21.96 -5.44
CA PRO A 184 -2.98 23.27 -4.89
C PRO A 184 -4.21 23.31 -3.97
N THR A 185 -4.98 22.21 -3.95
CA THR A 185 -6.06 22.00 -2.97
C THR A 185 -5.59 21.33 -1.68
N ALA A 186 -4.35 20.88 -1.61
CA ALA A 186 -3.79 20.30 -0.39
C ALA A 186 -3.62 21.40 0.68
N LEU A 187 -4.26 21.22 1.82
CA LEU A 187 -4.22 22.16 2.95
C LEU A 187 -2.81 22.30 3.55
N CYS A 188 -2.00 21.28 3.46
CA CYS A 188 -0.66 21.23 4.03
C CYS A 188 0.32 20.50 3.11
N ASP A 189 1.57 20.96 3.13
CA ASP A 189 2.69 20.29 2.51
C ASP A 189 3.00 18.99 3.27
N TYR A 190 3.15 17.88 2.56
CA TYR A 190 3.40 16.56 3.16
C TYR A 190 4.68 16.52 4.02
N ASP A 191 5.75 17.16 3.55
CA ASP A 191 7.02 17.19 4.28
C ASP A 191 6.88 18.01 5.59
N LYS A 192 6.04 19.04 5.59
CA LYS A 192 5.70 19.78 6.81
C LYS A 192 4.86 18.97 7.78
N ILE A 193 3.94 18.14 7.27
CA ILE A 193 3.18 17.20 8.11
C ILE A 193 4.13 16.20 8.77
N LEU A 194 5.08 15.64 8.02
CA LEU A 194 6.07 14.72 8.59
C LEU A 194 6.93 15.39 9.67
N ALA A 195 7.34 16.64 9.44
CA ALA A 195 8.14 17.39 10.41
C ALA A 195 7.39 17.64 11.75
N ILE A 196 6.06 17.65 11.74
CA ILE A 196 5.26 17.79 12.97
C ILE A 196 5.48 16.58 13.90
N PHE A 197 5.61 15.38 13.36
CA PHE A 197 5.82 14.15 14.14
C PHE A 197 7.25 14.02 14.71
N GLU A 198 8.19 14.85 14.23
CA GLU A 198 9.58 14.89 14.69
C GLU A 198 9.86 16.12 15.58
N ASN A 199 8.85 16.96 15.81
CA ASN A 199 9.00 18.21 16.57
C ASN A 199 8.94 17.93 18.07
N ASP A 200 10.08 18.10 18.74
CA ASP A 200 10.26 17.96 20.19
C ASP A 200 10.25 19.31 20.95
N GLN A 201 10.03 20.43 20.25
CA GLN A 201 10.10 21.77 20.81
C GLN A 201 8.74 22.36 21.21
N ILE A 202 7.73 21.52 21.35
CA ILE A 202 6.40 21.96 21.74
C ILE A 202 6.37 22.23 23.26
N PRO A 203 5.96 23.43 23.71
CA PRO A 203 5.80 23.70 25.12
C PRO A 203 4.75 22.74 25.72
N THR A 204 5.11 22.04 26.76
CA THR A 204 4.15 21.24 27.53
C THR A 204 3.15 22.16 28.25
N ASP A 205 1.90 22.01 27.92
CA ASP A 205 0.79 22.63 28.66
C ASP A 205 0.14 21.56 29.54
N LYS A 206 -0.55 22.00 30.59
CA LYS A 206 -1.25 21.08 31.51
C LYS A 206 -2.72 20.88 31.12
N GLU A 207 -3.22 21.74 30.24
CA GLU A 207 -4.62 21.66 29.81
C GLU A 207 -4.81 20.56 28.78
N THR A 208 -5.86 19.76 28.96
CA THR A 208 -6.26 18.71 28.01
C THR A 208 -7.40 19.22 27.15
N TYR A 209 -7.28 19.00 25.85
CA TYR A 209 -8.28 19.37 24.87
C TYR A 209 -8.72 18.13 24.07
N LEU A 210 -9.98 18.14 23.65
CA LEU A 210 -10.51 17.14 22.73
C LEU A 210 -10.85 17.82 21.41
N THR A 211 -10.44 17.21 20.31
CA THR A 211 -10.90 17.55 18.96
C THR A 211 -11.64 16.36 18.38
N ALA A 212 -12.74 16.61 17.67
CA ALA A 212 -13.52 15.54 17.06
C ALA A 212 -13.92 15.92 15.64
N ASP A 213 -13.62 15.05 14.69
CA ASP A 213 -14.17 15.05 13.34
C ASP A 213 -15.22 13.94 13.27
N ILE A 214 -16.49 14.32 13.18
CA ILE A 214 -17.62 13.41 13.34
C ILE A 214 -18.21 13.04 11.98
N ALA A 215 -17.89 11.86 11.48
CA ALA A 215 -18.55 11.27 10.33
C ALA A 215 -19.75 10.40 10.77
N ARG A 216 -20.94 10.68 10.25
CA ARG A 216 -22.18 10.00 10.68
C ARG A 216 -22.51 8.77 9.85
N PHE A 217 -22.55 8.89 8.54
CA PHE A 217 -22.97 7.83 7.62
C PHE A 217 -22.19 8.00 6.32
N GLY A 218 -21.15 7.21 6.15
CA GLY A 218 -20.29 7.28 4.96
C GLY A 218 -19.12 6.32 5.07
N SER A 219 -18.15 6.47 4.20
CA SER A 219 -16.88 5.75 4.23
C SER A 219 -15.83 6.40 5.15
N ASP A 220 -16.15 7.56 5.72
CA ASP A 220 -15.22 8.36 6.50
C ASP A 220 -15.27 7.94 7.97
N LEU A 221 -14.11 7.96 8.63
CA LEU A 221 -13.98 7.64 10.05
C LEU A 221 -14.38 8.84 10.91
N CYS A 222 -15.05 8.57 12.04
CA CYS A 222 -15.10 9.56 13.11
C CYS A 222 -13.77 9.50 13.87
N VAL A 223 -13.07 10.64 13.98
CA VAL A 223 -11.75 10.71 14.62
C VAL A 223 -11.80 11.67 15.78
N ILE A 224 -11.36 11.22 16.95
CA ILE A 224 -11.24 12.03 18.17
C ILE A 224 -9.77 12.07 18.57
N GLY A 225 -9.23 13.28 18.68
CA GLY A 225 -7.88 13.54 19.17
C GLY A 225 -7.89 14.06 20.59
N VAL A 226 -7.07 13.48 21.46
CA VAL A 226 -6.80 13.97 22.82
C VAL A 226 -5.47 14.70 22.82
N TRP A 227 -5.51 15.96 23.23
CA TRP A 227 -4.36 16.86 23.20
C TRP A 227 -3.96 17.30 24.59
N ARG A 228 -2.68 17.44 24.84
CA ARG A 228 -2.15 18.16 26.00
C ARG A 228 -1.41 19.40 25.51
N GLY A 229 -2.05 20.56 25.64
CA GLY A 229 -1.61 21.74 24.92
C GLY A 229 -1.62 21.49 23.41
N TRP A 230 -0.46 21.60 22.77
CA TRP A 230 -0.29 21.36 21.34
C TRP A 230 0.23 19.94 20.99
N GLU A 231 0.37 19.07 21.98
CA GLU A 231 0.82 17.68 21.78
C GLU A 231 -0.39 16.76 21.67
N LEU A 232 -0.48 16.02 20.54
CA LEU A 232 -1.48 14.97 20.34
C LEU A 232 -1.01 13.71 21.07
N ILE A 233 -1.71 13.35 22.17
CA ILE A 233 -1.30 12.22 23.03
C ILE A 233 -2.05 10.93 22.70
N GLU A 234 -3.29 11.02 22.19
CA GLU A 234 -4.09 9.86 21.81
C GLU A 234 -4.96 10.18 20.58
N ILE A 235 -5.21 9.17 19.76
CA ILE A 235 -6.15 9.23 18.64
C ILE A 235 -7.11 8.05 18.77
N HIS A 236 -8.41 8.34 18.77
CA HIS A 236 -9.47 7.34 18.72
C HIS A 236 -10.19 7.45 17.39
N SER A 237 -10.37 6.33 16.69
CA SER A 237 -11.13 6.27 15.45
C SER A 237 -12.30 5.31 15.59
N LEU A 238 -13.47 5.74 15.17
CA LEU A 238 -14.69 4.95 15.11
C LEU A 238 -15.16 4.88 13.67
N ASP A 239 -15.58 3.68 13.28
CA ASP A 239 -16.33 3.49 12.02
C ASP A 239 -17.74 4.10 12.14
N ILE A 240 -18.62 3.72 11.23
CA ILE A 240 -20.03 4.11 11.24
C ILE A 240 -20.56 4.01 12.67
N SER A 241 -20.58 5.13 13.37
CA SER A 241 -20.91 5.17 14.80
C SER A 241 -22.22 5.89 15.04
N ALA A 242 -23.03 5.35 15.96
CA ALA A 242 -24.17 6.07 16.47
C ALA A 242 -23.67 7.28 17.27
N MET A 243 -24.40 8.41 17.22
CA MET A 243 -24.07 9.62 17.98
C MET A 243 -23.86 9.35 19.49
N THR A 244 -24.61 8.38 20.03
CA THR A 244 -24.50 7.96 21.43
C THR A 244 -23.17 7.28 21.75
N GLU A 245 -22.54 6.58 20.81
CA GLU A 245 -21.23 5.96 20.97
C GLU A 245 -20.13 7.02 20.99
N VAL A 246 -20.19 7.98 20.05
CA VAL A 246 -19.27 9.12 20.00
C VAL A 246 -19.36 9.94 21.27
N GLN A 247 -20.60 10.24 21.72
CA GLN A 247 -20.85 10.98 22.95
C GLN A 247 -20.35 10.21 24.18
N GLY A 248 -20.59 8.90 24.24
CA GLY A 248 -20.07 8.03 25.31
C GLY A 248 -18.56 8.04 25.38
N LEU A 249 -17.87 7.96 24.24
CA LEU A 249 -16.42 8.02 24.18
C LEU A 249 -15.87 9.37 24.63
N ILE A 250 -16.44 10.48 24.16
CA ILE A 250 -16.05 11.85 24.57
C ILE A 250 -16.21 12.05 26.09
N HIS A 251 -17.21 11.43 26.71
CA HIS A 251 -17.40 11.53 28.16
C HIS A 251 -16.43 10.67 28.99
N THR A 252 -15.78 9.70 28.38
CA THR A 252 -14.81 8.80 29.04
C THR A 252 -13.37 9.24 28.89
N LEU A 253 -13.10 10.11 27.93
CA LEU A 253 -11.79 10.71 27.66
C LEU A 253 -11.59 12.00 28.47
#